data_8226371326751417b54bf4a600bf5f24
#
_entry.id   8226371326751417b54bf4a600bf5f24
#
_cell.length_a   1.000
_cell.length_b   1.000
_cell.length_c   1.000
_cell.angle_alpha   90.00
_cell.angle_beta   90.00
_cell.angle_gamma   90.00
#
_symmetry.space_group_name_H-M   'P 1'
#
loop_
_entity.id
_entity.type
_entity.pdbx_description
1 polymer ?
#
loop_
_entity_poly.entity_id
_entity_poly.type
_entity_poly.pdbx_seq_one_letter_code
_entity_poly.pdbx_strand_id
1 'polypeptide(L)'
;MKERLESIRREAIEAIQSADVPEKLNEARVRFLGKKGELTAVLKGMKDVAPEERPKVGQMVNETRAAIEEILEESKQKMERAIREEKMKQEVIDVTLPAKKNLVGHRHPNTIALEEVERIFIGMGYEVVEGPEVEYDLYNFEKLNIPADHPAKDEQDTFYINDDIVLRTQTSPVQARVMEQGKLPIRMIAPGRVFRSDEVDATHSPSFHQVEGLVVDKGITFADLKGTLEQFAKEFFGPDTKVKFRPHHFPFTEPSAEVDVTCFKCGGKGCRMCKGSGWIEILGCGMVHPHVLEMCGIDPEVYSGFAFGIGLERVALLKYEIDDMRLLYENDKRFLSQF
;
A
#
# COMPACT_ATOMS: atom_id res chain seq x y z
N MET A 1 29.96 74.01 25.74
CA MET A 1 29.64 72.91 24.82
C MET A 1 29.61 71.56 25.52
N LYS A 2 30.54 71.23 26.39
CA LYS A 2 30.59 69.97 27.16
C LYS A 2 29.32 69.71 27.98
N GLU A 3 28.87 70.73 28.78
CA GLU A 3 27.64 70.62 29.57
C GLU A 3 26.40 70.35 28.72
N ARG A 4 26.34 70.91 27.52
CA ARG A 4 25.24 70.68 26.57
C ARG A 4 25.22 69.21 25.98
N LEU A 5 26.39 68.68 25.74
CA LEU A 5 26.51 67.26 25.29
C LEU A 5 26.13 66.26 26.41
N GLU A 6 26.51 66.55 27.63
CA GLU A 6 26.13 65.79 28.83
C GLU A 6 24.62 65.86 29.09
N SER A 7 23.97 67.02 28.87
CA SER A 7 22.52 67.17 28.95
C SER A 7 21.80 66.36 27.89
N ILE A 8 22.25 66.50 26.61
CA ILE A 8 21.68 65.69 25.48
C ILE A 8 21.83 64.18 25.72
N ARG A 9 22.99 63.72 26.22
CA ARG A 9 23.21 62.35 26.57
C ARG A 9 22.23 61.85 27.63
N ARG A 10 22.06 62.61 28.70
CA ARG A 10 21.14 62.22 29.78
C ARG A 10 19.69 62.22 29.34
N GLU A 11 19.25 63.25 28.61
CA GLU A 11 17.90 63.34 28.06
C GLU A 11 17.60 62.21 27.04
N ALA A 12 18.60 61.88 26.23
CA ALA A 12 18.47 60.76 25.28
C ALA A 12 18.32 59.42 25.99
N ILE A 13 19.15 59.17 27.02
CA ILE A 13 19.07 57.91 27.81
C ILE A 13 17.71 57.81 28.50
N GLU A 14 17.24 58.92 29.13
CA GLU A 14 15.95 58.96 29.81
C GLU A 14 14.78 58.68 28.81
N ALA A 15 14.81 59.34 27.65
CA ALA A 15 13.81 59.14 26.61
C ALA A 15 13.80 57.72 26.06
N ILE A 16 14.97 57.11 25.87
CA ILE A 16 15.10 55.73 25.39
C ILE A 16 14.62 54.73 26.45
N GLN A 17 14.98 54.96 27.73
CA GLN A 17 14.59 54.05 28.82
C GLN A 17 13.10 54.17 29.18
N SER A 18 12.47 55.33 28.96
CA SER A 18 11.03 55.52 29.16
C SER A 18 10.16 55.08 27.98
N ALA A 19 10.76 54.69 26.85
CA ALA A 19 10.02 54.22 25.70
C ALA A 19 9.42 52.85 25.99
N ASP A 20 8.10 52.74 25.93
CA ASP A 20 7.30 51.54 26.19
C ASP A 20 6.81 50.87 24.90
N VAL A 21 6.94 51.57 23.77
CA VAL A 21 6.54 51.08 22.44
C VAL A 21 7.60 51.43 21.38
N PRO A 22 7.71 50.62 20.29
CA PRO A 22 8.72 50.84 19.25
C PRO A 22 8.66 52.21 18.59
N GLU A 23 7.47 52.83 18.51
CA GLU A 23 7.25 54.16 17.95
C GLU A 23 7.97 55.21 18.77
N LYS A 24 7.84 55.19 20.09
CA LYS A 24 8.51 56.13 20.99
C LYS A 24 10.03 55.98 20.96
N LEU A 25 10.52 54.74 20.83
CA LEU A 25 11.95 54.46 20.67
C LEU A 25 12.50 55.06 19.38
N ASN A 26 11.74 54.97 18.29
CA ASN A 26 12.10 55.56 17.01
C ASN A 26 12.01 57.10 17.05
N GLU A 27 11.04 57.66 17.75
CA GLU A 27 10.95 59.12 17.99
C GLU A 27 12.18 59.64 18.75
N ALA A 28 12.60 58.96 19.81
CA ALA A 28 13.82 59.28 20.53
C ALA A 28 15.05 59.22 19.61
N ARG A 29 15.18 58.19 18.79
CA ARG A 29 16.24 58.05 17.79
C ARG A 29 16.27 59.25 16.83
N VAL A 30 15.13 59.63 16.27
CA VAL A 30 15.02 60.75 15.32
C VAL A 30 15.33 62.09 15.98
N ARG A 31 14.84 62.30 17.22
CA ARG A 31 15.07 63.50 17.98
C ARG A 31 16.56 63.78 18.29
N PHE A 32 17.29 62.72 18.72
CA PHE A 32 18.69 62.88 19.14
C PHE A 32 19.69 62.57 18.02
N LEU A 33 19.49 61.58 17.23
CA LEU A 33 20.43 61.09 16.21
C LEU A 33 20.05 61.44 14.76
N GLY A 34 18.85 61.95 14.52
CA GLY A 34 18.34 62.27 13.19
C GLY A 34 19.14 63.36 12.47
N LYS A 35 18.92 63.54 11.15
CA LYS A 35 19.59 64.55 10.31
C LYS A 35 19.36 65.98 10.82
N LYS A 36 18.28 66.24 11.53
CA LYS A 36 17.96 67.51 12.20
C LYS A 36 17.97 67.38 13.73
N GLY A 37 18.51 66.28 14.26
CA GLY A 37 18.52 65.97 15.68
C GLY A 37 19.48 66.83 16.47
N GLU A 38 19.33 66.75 17.78
CA GLU A 38 20.05 67.63 18.72
C GLU A 38 21.56 67.46 18.64
N LEU A 39 22.08 66.24 18.48
CA LEU A 39 23.52 66.00 18.27
C LEU A 39 24.02 66.59 16.96
N THR A 40 23.23 66.50 15.90
CA THR A 40 23.57 67.05 14.59
C THR A 40 23.57 68.58 14.64
N ALA A 41 22.71 69.18 15.44
CA ALA A 41 22.71 70.64 15.67
C ALA A 41 23.99 71.09 16.40
N VAL A 42 24.48 70.35 17.39
CA VAL A 42 25.76 70.62 18.07
C VAL A 42 26.94 70.55 17.09
N LEU A 43 26.96 69.52 16.18
CA LEU A 43 27.98 69.38 15.13
C LEU A 43 27.98 70.59 14.16
N LYS A 44 26.83 71.12 13.80
CA LYS A 44 26.73 72.30 12.94
C LYS A 44 27.23 73.56 13.64
N GLY A 45 27.04 73.69 14.98
CA GLY A 45 27.55 74.81 15.80
C GLY A 45 29.08 74.76 16.05
N MET A 46 29.78 73.70 15.64
CA MET A 46 31.25 73.61 15.73
C MET A 46 31.98 74.62 14.87
N LYS A 47 31.32 75.30 13.93
CA LYS A 47 31.89 76.38 13.14
C LYS A 47 32.30 77.58 14.00
N ASP A 48 31.64 77.75 15.13
CA ASP A 48 31.84 78.89 16.03
C ASP A 48 32.87 78.62 17.16
N VAL A 49 33.52 77.40 17.10
CA VAL A 49 34.53 76.98 18.10
C VAL A 49 35.94 77.22 17.53
N ALA A 50 36.87 77.60 18.42
CA ALA A 50 38.27 77.81 18.05
C ALA A 50 38.88 76.62 17.38
N PRO A 51 39.70 76.75 16.30
CA PRO A 51 40.20 75.65 15.49
C PRO A 51 40.94 74.60 16.30
N GLU A 52 41.62 74.93 17.36
CA GLU A 52 42.40 74.05 18.24
C GLU A 52 41.53 73.11 19.10
N GLU A 53 40.30 73.49 19.38
CA GLU A 53 39.36 72.78 20.25
C GLU A 53 38.40 71.82 19.40
N ARG A 54 38.27 72.09 18.11
CA ARG A 54 37.37 71.29 17.21
C ARG A 54 37.58 69.80 17.27
N PRO A 55 38.84 69.29 17.25
CA PRO A 55 39.04 67.86 17.33
C PRO A 55 38.51 67.22 18.62
N LYS A 56 38.72 67.89 19.75
CA LYS A 56 38.25 67.37 21.05
C LYS A 56 36.74 67.38 21.16
N VAL A 57 36.08 68.40 20.64
CA VAL A 57 34.61 68.47 20.61
C VAL A 57 34.04 67.44 19.66
N GLY A 58 34.65 67.21 18.49
CA GLY A 58 34.25 66.14 17.53
C GLY A 58 34.33 64.80 18.18
N GLN A 59 35.41 64.45 18.88
CA GLN A 59 35.58 63.25 19.63
C GLN A 59 34.47 62.99 20.65
N MET A 60 34.19 64.04 21.49
CA MET A 60 33.14 63.99 22.52
C MET A 60 31.74 63.77 21.91
N VAL A 61 31.44 64.36 20.74
CA VAL A 61 30.16 64.17 20.05
C VAL A 61 30.06 62.73 19.56
N ASN A 62 31.15 62.17 19.00
CA ASN A 62 31.16 60.78 18.54
C ASN A 62 31.03 59.77 19.69
N GLU A 63 31.71 60.06 20.84
CA GLU A 63 31.55 59.19 22.02
C GLU A 63 30.11 59.25 22.57
N THR A 64 29.52 60.47 22.61
CA THR A 64 28.11 60.64 23.04
C THR A 64 27.16 59.95 22.09
N ARG A 65 27.40 60.01 20.79
CA ARG A 65 26.64 59.33 19.76
C ARG A 65 26.70 57.79 19.90
N ALA A 66 27.90 57.25 20.03
CA ALA A 66 28.11 55.82 20.23
C ALA A 66 27.38 55.31 21.49
N ALA A 67 27.47 56.05 22.59
CA ALA A 67 26.79 55.67 23.83
C ALA A 67 25.25 55.70 23.70
N ILE A 68 24.68 56.63 22.93
CA ILE A 68 23.24 56.68 22.67
C ILE A 68 22.81 55.57 21.72
N GLU A 69 23.61 55.27 20.68
CA GLU A 69 23.34 54.19 19.72
C GLU A 69 23.37 52.82 20.42
N GLU A 70 24.31 52.60 21.35
CA GLU A 70 24.42 51.36 22.14
C GLU A 70 23.16 51.14 23.00
N ILE A 71 22.75 52.12 23.78
CA ILE A 71 21.57 52.04 24.66
C ILE A 71 20.28 51.88 23.83
N LEU A 72 20.22 52.52 22.68
CA LEU A 72 19.08 52.38 21.75
C LEU A 72 18.96 50.98 21.20
N GLU A 73 20.07 50.35 20.79
CA GLU A 73 20.08 48.97 20.28
C GLU A 73 19.73 47.96 21.39
N GLU A 74 20.27 48.16 22.62
CA GLU A 74 19.92 47.31 23.75
C GLU A 74 18.41 47.39 24.08
N SER A 75 17.85 48.61 24.11
CA SER A 75 16.43 48.84 24.40
C SER A 75 15.54 48.24 23.30
N LYS A 76 15.95 48.35 22.04
CA LYS A 76 15.27 47.72 20.90
C LYS A 76 15.24 46.20 21.02
N GLN A 77 16.38 45.58 21.27
CA GLN A 77 16.48 44.12 21.44
C GLN A 77 15.64 43.63 22.62
N LYS A 78 15.64 44.36 23.74
CA LYS A 78 14.82 44.03 24.90
C LYS A 78 13.32 44.08 24.57
N MET A 79 12.91 45.12 23.85
CA MET A 79 11.53 45.31 23.44
C MET A 79 11.08 44.24 22.43
N GLU A 80 11.91 43.89 21.43
CA GLU A 80 11.65 42.83 20.48
C GLU A 80 11.53 41.46 21.16
N ARG A 81 12.37 41.18 22.17
CA ARG A 81 12.26 39.95 22.99
C ARG A 81 10.94 39.91 23.76
N ALA A 82 10.56 41.00 24.41
CA ALA A 82 9.31 41.08 25.16
C ALA A 82 8.08 40.88 24.26
N ILE A 83 8.06 41.50 23.08
CA ILE A 83 6.99 41.31 22.09
C ILE A 83 6.93 39.86 21.62
N ARG A 84 8.09 39.25 21.35
CA ARG A 84 8.16 37.85 20.95
C ARG A 84 7.66 36.90 22.05
N GLU A 85 8.08 37.11 23.29
CA GLU A 85 7.63 36.32 24.43
C GLU A 85 6.12 36.44 24.67
N GLU A 86 5.58 37.64 24.54
CA GLU A 86 4.13 37.84 24.68
C GLU A 86 3.36 37.17 23.55
N LYS A 87 3.85 37.25 22.31
CA LYS A 87 3.28 36.55 21.17
C LYS A 87 3.33 35.02 21.35
N MET A 88 4.46 34.49 21.85
CA MET A 88 4.59 33.07 22.15
C MET A 88 3.63 32.62 23.24
N LYS A 89 3.32 33.44 24.23
CA LYS A 89 2.31 33.09 25.25
C LYS A 89 0.89 33.04 24.69
N GLN A 90 0.59 33.84 23.68
CA GLN A 90 -0.72 33.85 23.01
C GLN A 90 -0.88 32.68 22.02
N GLU A 91 0.23 32.15 21.46
CA GLU A 91 0.28 31.02 20.53
C GLU A 91 0.36 29.69 21.29
N VAL A 92 -0.45 29.48 22.32
CA VAL A 92 -0.49 28.18 23.06
C VAL A 92 -1.19 27.11 22.22
N ILE A 93 -0.41 26.13 21.84
CA ILE A 93 -0.93 24.92 21.19
C ILE A 93 -1.12 23.84 22.27
N ASP A 94 -2.32 23.30 22.37
CA ASP A 94 -2.57 22.17 23.24
C ASP A 94 -1.95 20.90 22.65
N VAL A 95 -0.78 20.52 23.15
CA VAL A 95 -0.04 19.32 22.71
C VAL A 95 -0.67 18.01 23.17
N THR A 96 -1.71 18.06 24.02
CA THR A 96 -2.44 16.87 24.46
C THR A 96 -3.53 16.47 23.48
N LEU A 97 -3.90 17.36 22.55
CA LEU A 97 -4.83 17.02 21.49
C LEU A 97 -4.22 15.92 20.61
N PRO A 98 -4.97 14.82 20.38
CA PRO A 98 -4.47 13.74 19.52
C PRO A 98 -4.25 14.26 18.11
N ALA A 99 -3.13 13.88 17.52
CA ALA A 99 -2.86 14.17 16.12
C ALA A 99 -3.96 13.58 15.23
N LYS A 100 -4.31 14.28 14.15
CA LYS A 100 -5.22 13.75 13.13
C LYS A 100 -4.61 12.48 12.57
N LYS A 101 -5.24 11.32 12.87
CA LYS A 101 -4.79 10.04 12.31
C LYS A 101 -4.97 10.09 10.79
N ASN A 102 -3.89 9.93 10.07
CA ASN A 102 -3.98 9.64 8.65
C ASN A 102 -4.60 8.26 8.50
N LEU A 103 -5.70 8.17 7.77
CA LEU A 103 -6.28 6.88 7.40
C LEU A 103 -5.31 6.22 6.42
N VAL A 104 -4.64 5.18 6.87
CA VAL A 104 -3.84 4.32 6.00
C VAL A 104 -4.81 3.41 5.25
N GLY A 105 -4.64 3.30 3.94
CA GLY A 105 -5.42 2.36 3.13
C GLY A 105 -5.05 0.92 3.48
N HIS A 106 -6.01 0.01 3.36
CA HIS A 106 -5.85 -1.42 3.59
C HIS A 106 -6.03 -2.17 2.26
N ARG A 107 -5.33 -3.28 2.10
CA ARG A 107 -5.53 -4.18 0.96
C ARG A 107 -6.71 -5.09 1.25
N HIS A 108 -7.45 -5.42 0.21
CA HIS A 108 -8.52 -6.41 0.32
C HIS A 108 -7.93 -7.80 0.64
N PRO A 109 -8.55 -8.63 1.51
CA PRO A 109 -8.01 -9.95 1.86
C PRO A 109 -7.80 -10.88 0.66
N ASN A 110 -8.65 -10.83 -0.37
CA ASN A 110 -8.41 -11.56 -1.62
C ASN A 110 -7.14 -11.10 -2.32
N THR A 111 -6.86 -9.79 -2.35
CA THR A 111 -5.63 -9.26 -2.95
C THR A 111 -4.40 -9.76 -2.20
N ILE A 112 -4.44 -9.75 -0.86
CA ILE A 112 -3.33 -10.25 -0.04
C ILE A 112 -3.10 -11.75 -0.28
N ALA A 113 -4.18 -12.54 -0.34
CA ALA A 113 -4.11 -13.97 -0.61
C ALA A 113 -3.58 -14.25 -2.03
N LEU A 114 -4.02 -13.50 -3.04
CA LEU A 114 -3.56 -13.63 -4.41
C LEU A 114 -2.07 -13.33 -4.55
N GLU A 115 -1.62 -12.20 -4.03
CA GLU A 115 -0.19 -11.82 -4.05
C GLU A 115 0.69 -12.89 -3.37
N GLU A 116 0.19 -13.51 -2.31
CA GLU A 116 0.92 -14.58 -1.64
C GLU A 116 0.98 -15.87 -2.47
N VAL A 117 -0.14 -16.28 -3.08
CA VAL A 117 -0.18 -17.44 -4.01
C VAL A 117 0.76 -17.20 -5.19
N GLU A 118 0.68 -16.03 -5.84
CA GLU A 118 1.57 -15.65 -6.94
C GLU A 118 3.04 -15.67 -6.51
N ARG A 119 3.38 -15.08 -5.39
CA ARG A 119 4.74 -15.07 -4.86
C ARG A 119 5.30 -16.49 -4.67
N ILE A 120 4.50 -17.39 -4.14
CA ILE A 120 4.90 -18.79 -3.92
C ILE A 120 5.18 -19.46 -5.27
N PHE A 121 4.26 -19.38 -6.24
CA PHE A 121 4.44 -20.02 -7.54
C PHE A 121 5.53 -19.37 -8.39
N ILE A 122 5.67 -18.06 -8.38
CA ILE A 122 6.82 -17.35 -9.00
C ILE A 122 8.14 -17.85 -8.40
N GLY A 123 8.20 -18.03 -7.07
CA GLY A 123 9.36 -18.62 -6.39
C GLY A 123 9.68 -20.06 -6.84
N MET A 124 8.68 -20.82 -7.30
CA MET A 124 8.84 -22.15 -7.89
C MET A 124 9.11 -22.12 -9.42
N GLY A 125 9.26 -20.92 -10.02
CA GLY A 125 9.57 -20.74 -11.44
C GLY A 125 8.35 -20.76 -12.37
N TYR A 126 7.16 -20.43 -11.86
CA TYR A 126 5.95 -20.26 -12.68
C TYR A 126 5.84 -18.84 -13.21
N GLU A 127 5.33 -18.69 -14.42
CA GLU A 127 4.93 -17.41 -15.00
C GLU A 127 3.46 -17.13 -14.68
N VAL A 128 3.11 -15.86 -14.45
CA VAL A 128 1.71 -15.43 -14.29
C VAL A 128 1.18 -15.02 -15.65
N VAL A 129 0.08 -15.64 -16.08
CA VAL A 129 -0.54 -15.42 -17.39
C VAL A 129 -2.01 -15.06 -17.20
N GLU A 130 -2.44 -13.98 -17.84
CA GLU A 130 -3.83 -13.54 -17.82
C GLU A 130 -4.56 -13.92 -19.13
N GLY A 131 -5.88 -14.00 -19.06
CA GLY A 131 -6.74 -14.25 -20.22
C GLY A 131 -8.09 -13.54 -20.11
N PRO A 132 -8.91 -13.55 -21.18
CA PRO A 132 -10.18 -12.85 -21.24
C PRO A 132 -11.22 -13.44 -20.27
N GLU A 133 -12.04 -12.59 -19.65
CA GLU A 133 -13.19 -13.00 -18.82
C GLU A 133 -14.40 -13.43 -19.71
N VAL A 134 -14.56 -12.79 -20.85
CA VAL A 134 -15.55 -13.18 -21.88
C VAL A 134 -14.83 -14.11 -22.83
N GLU A 135 -15.28 -15.35 -22.88
CA GLU A 135 -14.56 -16.42 -23.55
C GLU A 135 -15.44 -17.17 -24.55
N TYR A 136 -14.81 -17.82 -25.53
CA TYR A 136 -15.51 -18.73 -26.42
C TYR A 136 -15.81 -20.03 -25.72
N ASP A 137 -17.00 -20.63 -26.00
CA ASP A 137 -17.40 -21.96 -25.55
C ASP A 137 -16.34 -23.00 -25.91
N LEU A 138 -15.74 -22.90 -27.09
CA LEU A 138 -14.62 -23.72 -27.55
C LEU A 138 -13.49 -23.85 -26.53
N TYR A 139 -13.04 -22.70 -25.93
CA TYR A 139 -11.95 -22.70 -24.95
C TYR A 139 -12.44 -23.05 -23.54
N ASN A 140 -13.67 -22.65 -23.20
CA ASN A 140 -14.19 -22.88 -21.85
C ASN A 140 -14.62 -24.34 -21.64
N PHE A 141 -14.96 -25.08 -22.72
CA PHE A 141 -15.48 -26.44 -22.65
C PHE A 141 -14.81 -27.41 -23.63
N GLU A 142 -14.94 -27.18 -24.93
CA GLU A 142 -14.54 -28.24 -25.94
C GLU A 142 -13.06 -28.57 -25.83
N LYS A 143 -12.15 -27.56 -25.79
CA LYS A 143 -10.69 -27.80 -25.64
C LYS A 143 -10.27 -28.33 -24.28
N LEU A 144 -11.21 -28.39 -23.35
CA LEU A 144 -11.04 -29.00 -22.03
C LEU A 144 -11.71 -30.38 -21.94
N ASN A 145 -11.91 -31.04 -23.09
CA ASN A 145 -12.53 -32.35 -23.17
C ASN A 145 -13.98 -32.41 -22.66
N ILE A 146 -14.71 -31.30 -22.83
CA ILE A 146 -16.13 -31.15 -22.48
C ILE A 146 -16.90 -30.77 -23.76
N PRO A 147 -17.25 -31.76 -24.63
CA PRO A 147 -18.02 -31.49 -25.85
C PRO A 147 -19.45 -31.03 -25.54
N ALA A 148 -20.15 -30.56 -26.57
CA ALA A 148 -21.48 -29.93 -26.41
C ALA A 148 -22.52 -30.86 -25.76
N ASP A 149 -22.40 -32.17 -25.96
CA ASP A 149 -23.29 -33.21 -25.42
C ASP A 149 -22.78 -33.83 -24.11
N HIS A 150 -21.72 -33.33 -23.53
CA HIS A 150 -21.14 -33.88 -22.31
C HIS A 150 -21.99 -33.54 -21.08
N PRO A 151 -22.35 -34.52 -20.22
CA PRO A 151 -23.19 -34.26 -19.05
C PRO A 151 -22.61 -33.24 -18.06
N ALA A 152 -21.28 -33.15 -17.95
CA ALA A 152 -20.62 -32.15 -17.07
C ALA A 152 -20.86 -30.70 -17.52
N LYS A 153 -21.23 -30.45 -18.78
CA LYS A 153 -21.58 -29.12 -19.29
C LYS A 153 -22.97 -28.70 -18.80
N ASP A 154 -23.92 -29.64 -18.70
CA ASP A 154 -25.28 -29.40 -18.22
C ASP A 154 -25.31 -29.11 -16.69
N GLU A 155 -24.32 -29.63 -15.97
CA GLU A 155 -24.20 -29.43 -14.52
C GLU A 155 -23.58 -28.10 -14.15
N GLN A 156 -23.02 -27.38 -15.13
CA GLN A 156 -22.38 -26.06 -14.86
C GLN A 156 -23.35 -24.93 -15.12
N ASP A 157 -23.70 -24.21 -14.05
CA ASP A 157 -24.48 -22.98 -14.14
C ASP A 157 -23.64 -21.88 -14.79
N THR A 158 -23.77 -21.74 -16.11
CA THR A 158 -22.94 -20.86 -16.95
C THR A 158 -23.72 -19.65 -17.42
N PHE A 159 -23.12 -18.47 -17.35
CA PHE A 159 -23.67 -17.28 -17.99
C PHE A 159 -23.30 -17.25 -19.48
N TYR A 160 -24.24 -17.55 -20.34
CA TYR A 160 -24.12 -17.45 -21.80
C TYR A 160 -24.45 -16.04 -22.28
N ILE A 161 -23.59 -15.45 -23.13
CA ILE A 161 -23.87 -14.22 -23.85
C ILE A 161 -24.61 -14.55 -25.15
N ASN A 162 -24.19 -15.63 -25.82
CA ASN A 162 -24.84 -16.29 -26.94
C ASN A 162 -24.36 -17.77 -27.01
N ASP A 163 -24.75 -18.49 -28.03
CA ASP A 163 -24.45 -19.94 -28.17
C ASP A 163 -22.94 -20.27 -28.18
N ASP A 164 -22.08 -19.30 -28.58
CA ASP A 164 -20.64 -19.48 -28.74
C ASP A 164 -19.80 -18.75 -27.69
N ILE A 165 -20.40 -17.83 -26.91
CA ILE A 165 -19.69 -16.95 -26.01
C ILE A 165 -20.28 -16.99 -24.60
N VAL A 166 -19.39 -17.18 -23.62
CA VAL A 166 -19.74 -17.31 -22.21
C VAL A 166 -18.94 -16.33 -21.34
N LEU A 167 -19.41 -16.07 -20.13
CA LEU A 167 -18.51 -15.63 -19.04
C LEU A 167 -17.78 -16.89 -18.55
N ARG A 168 -16.44 -16.86 -18.54
CA ARG A 168 -15.64 -18.07 -18.21
C ARG A 168 -16.00 -18.60 -16.81
N THR A 169 -16.22 -19.91 -16.71
CA THR A 169 -16.57 -20.60 -15.47
C THR A 169 -15.34 -21.03 -14.66
N GLN A 170 -14.17 -20.94 -15.27
CA GLN A 170 -12.86 -21.34 -14.75
C GLN A 170 -11.76 -20.56 -15.49
N THR A 171 -10.53 -20.59 -14.99
CA THR A 171 -9.39 -19.96 -15.69
C THR A 171 -8.66 -20.93 -16.61
N SER A 172 -9.11 -22.20 -16.73
CA SER A 172 -8.57 -23.22 -17.64
C SER A 172 -8.52 -22.82 -19.12
N PRO A 173 -9.41 -21.97 -19.67
CA PRO A 173 -9.25 -21.44 -21.02
C PRO A 173 -7.89 -20.81 -21.30
N VAL A 174 -7.29 -20.17 -20.28
CA VAL A 174 -5.95 -19.59 -20.40
C VAL A 174 -4.89 -20.66 -20.62
N GLN A 175 -5.05 -21.84 -19.98
CA GLN A 175 -4.16 -22.98 -20.17
C GLN A 175 -4.21 -23.48 -21.63
N ALA A 176 -5.40 -23.64 -22.20
CA ALA A 176 -5.57 -24.06 -23.60
C ALA A 176 -4.93 -23.04 -24.57
N ARG A 177 -5.14 -21.73 -24.34
CA ARG A 177 -4.55 -20.66 -25.14
C ARG A 177 -3.02 -20.63 -25.07
N VAL A 178 -2.43 -20.95 -23.92
CA VAL A 178 -0.97 -21.02 -23.75
C VAL A 178 -0.42 -22.25 -24.45
N MET A 179 -1.08 -23.41 -24.32
CA MET A 179 -0.69 -24.63 -24.98
C MET A 179 -0.68 -24.49 -26.51
N GLU A 180 -1.68 -23.82 -27.10
CA GLU A 180 -1.76 -23.56 -28.55
C GLU A 180 -0.59 -22.71 -29.09
N GLN A 181 0.10 -21.92 -28.24
CA GLN A 181 1.28 -21.19 -28.69
C GLN A 181 2.46 -22.13 -29.03
N GLY A 182 2.41 -23.40 -28.61
CA GLY A 182 3.44 -24.41 -28.89
C GLY A 182 4.81 -24.10 -28.25
N LYS A 183 4.88 -23.18 -27.28
CA LYS A 183 6.14 -22.84 -26.60
C LYS A 183 6.30 -23.74 -25.37
N LEU A 184 7.08 -24.78 -25.51
CA LEU A 184 7.39 -25.74 -24.46
C LEU A 184 8.81 -25.56 -23.93
N PRO A 185 9.10 -25.83 -22.64
CA PRO A 185 8.16 -26.27 -21.62
C PRO A 185 7.23 -25.17 -21.13
N ILE A 186 6.04 -25.53 -20.62
CA ILE A 186 5.08 -24.63 -19.99
C ILE A 186 5.15 -24.81 -18.47
N ARG A 187 5.21 -23.70 -17.74
CA ARG A 187 5.05 -23.64 -16.28
C ARG A 187 4.42 -22.32 -15.94
N MET A 188 3.11 -22.32 -15.72
CA MET A 188 2.35 -21.09 -15.52
C MET A 188 1.27 -21.21 -14.46
N ILE A 189 0.86 -20.07 -13.91
CA ILE A 189 -0.41 -19.92 -13.19
C ILE A 189 -1.27 -18.88 -13.92
N ALA A 190 -2.58 -19.10 -13.90
CA ALA A 190 -3.59 -18.21 -14.45
C ALA A 190 -4.53 -17.73 -13.34
N PRO A 191 -4.23 -16.60 -12.68
CA PRO A 191 -5.17 -15.96 -11.77
C PRO A 191 -6.26 -15.24 -12.57
N GLY A 192 -7.48 -15.21 -12.01
CA GLY A 192 -8.53 -14.42 -12.64
C GLY A 192 -9.91 -14.63 -12.05
N ARG A 193 -10.78 -13.69 -12.39
CA ARG A 193 -12.19 -13.76 -12.05
C ARG A 193 -12.90 -14.78 -12.91
N VAL A 194 -13.83 -15.51 -12.31
CA VAL A 194 -14.67 -16.51 -12.95
C VAL A 194 -16.13 -16.32 -12.53
N PHE A 195 -17.04 -16.88 -13.30
CA PHE A 195 -18.47 -16.61 -13.16
C PHE A 195 -19.25 -17.92 -13.21
N ARG A 196 -20.17 -18.09 -12.26
CA ARG A 196 -21.14 -19.21 -12.25
C ARG A 196 -22.49 -18.67 -11.82
N SER A 197 -23.57 -19.25 -12.36
CA SER A 197 -24.93 -18.81 -12.04
C SER A 197 -25.42 -19.34 -10.68
N ASP A 198 -24.53 -19.40 -9.71
CA ASP A 198 -24.82 -19.86 -8.34
C ASP A 198 -25.63 -18.84 -7.55
N GLU A 199 -26.50 -19.30 -6.65
CA GLU A 199 -27.12 -18.44 -5.66
C GLU A 199 -26.11 -17.99 -4.62
N VAL A 200 -26.25 -16.72 -4.15
CA VAL A 200 -25.35 -16.13 -3.16
C VAL A 200 -25.63 -16.72 -1.78
N ASP A 201 -24.65 -17.40 -1.20
CA ASP A 201 -24.70 -17.88 0.18
C ASP A 201 -23.35 -17.63 0.93
N ALA A 202 -23.15 -18.26 2.07
CA ALA A 202 -21.93 -18.11 2.87
C ALA A 202 -20.68 -18.73 2.18
N THR A 203 -20.84 -19.52 1.13
CA THR A 203 -19.80 -20.30 0.46
C THR A 203 -19.75 -20.13 -1.07
N HIS A 204 -20.79 -19.55 -1.65
CA HIS A 204 -20.93 -19.35 -3.09
C HIS A 204 -21.20 -17.89 -3.44
N SER A 205 -20.64 -17.47 -4.56
CA SER A 205 -20.86 -16.17 -5.18
C SER A 205 -20.88 -16.35 -6.71
N PRO A 206 -21.77 -15.63 -7.43
CA PRO A 206 -21.80 -15.70 -8.89
C PRO A 206 -20.53 -15.19 -9.57
N SER A 207 -19.73 -14.44 -8.84
CA SER A 207 -18.41 -13.96 -9.27
C SER A 207 -17.41 -14.24 -8.16
N PHE A 208 -16.37 -15.00 -8.47
CA PHE A 208 -15.27 -15.31 -7.54
C PHE A 208 -13.96 -15.41 -8.30
N HIS A 209 -12.87 -15.75 -7.63
CA HIS A 209 -11.55 -15.82 -8.24
C HIS A 209 -10.97 -17.22 -8.17
N GLN A 210 -10.31 -17.62 -9.24
CA GLN A 210 -9.50 -18.85 -9.28
C GLN A 210 -8.05 -18.51 -9.60
N VAL A 211 -7.15 -19.36 -9.14
CA VAL A 211 -5.77 -19.45 -9.61
C VAL A 211 -5.55 -20.86 -10.08
N GLU A 212 -5.41 -21.05 -11.37
CA GLU A 212 -5.12 -22.37 -11.94
C GLU A 212 -3.67 -22.43 -12.39
N GLY A 213 -3.05 -23.60 -12.23
CA GLY A 213 -1.68 -23.84 -12.64
C GLY A 213 -1.60 -24.95 -13.68
N LEU A 214 -0.64 -24.81 -14.60
CA LEU A 214 -0.33 -25.77 -15.65
C LEU A 214 1.19 -25.96 -15.74
N VAL A 215 1.60 -27.21 -15.80
CA VAL A 215 2.95 -27.63 -16.20
C VAL A 215 2.85 -28.61 -17.33
N VAL A 216 3.57 -28.39 -18.45
CA VAL A 216 3.70 -29.33 -19.56
C VAL A 216 5.16 -29.39 -19.95
N ASP A 217 5.74 -30.58 -19.87
CA ASP A 217 7.11 -30.90 -20.29
C ASP A 217 7.26 -32.39 -20.57
N LYS A 218 8.46 -32.80 -20.94
CA LYS A 218 8.76 -34.22 -21.12
C LYS A 218 8.87 -34.94 -19.77
N GLY A 219 8.17 -36.05 -19.64
CA GLY A 219 8.29 -36.95 -18.49
C GLY A 219 7.72 -36.41 -17.19
N ILE A 220 6.79 -35.47 -17.25
CA ILE A 220 6.06 -34.95 -16.05
C ILE A 220 5.17 -36.11 -15.50
N THR A 221 5.19 -36.23 -14.17
CA THR A 221 4.51 -37.32 -13.46
C THR A 221 3.55 -36.81 -12.39
N PHE A 222 2.70 -37.66 -11.88
CA PHE A 222 1.85 -37.36 -10.73
C PHE A 222 2.66 -37.10 -9.45
N ALA A 223 3.89 -37.61 -9.37
CA ALA A 223 4.78 -37.28 -8.25
C ALA A 223 5.25 -35.83 -8.26
N ASP A 224 5.48 -35.26 -9.45
CA ASP A 224 5.82 -33.85 -9.61
C ASP A 224 4.66 -32.93 -9.18
N LEU A 225 3.41 -33.29 -9.56
CA LEU A 225 2.20 -32.63 -9.10
C LEU A 225 2.11 -32.69 -7.57
N LYS A 226 2.31 -33.83 -6.95
CA LYS A 226 2.30 -33.98 -5.48
C LYS A 226 3.33 -33.11 -4.82
N GLY A 227 4.58 -33.14 -5.29
CA GLY A 227 5.67 -32.32 -4.74
C GLY A 227 5.38 -30.82 -4.82
N THR A 228 4.85 -30.36 -5.96
CA THR A 228 4.44 -28.96 -6.16
C THR A 228 3.36 -28.53 -5.17
N LEU A 229 2.30 -29.31 -5.03
CA LEU A 229 1.18 -28.96 -4.15
C LEU A 229 1.51 -29.13 -2.65
N GLU A 230 2.38 -30.07 -2.28
CA GLU A 230 2.92 -30.17 -0.93
C GLU A 230 3.76 -28.95 -0.57
N GLN A 231 4.60 -28.46 -1.47
CA GLN A 231 5.39 -27.25 -1.27
C GLN A 231 4.49 -26.04 -1.13
N PHE A 232 3.53 -25.85 -2.04
CA PHE A 232 2.54 -24.79 -1.95
C PHE A 232 1.80 -24.79 -0.59
N ALA A 233 1.29 -25.95 -0.18
CA ALA A 233 0.53 -26.06 1.07
C ALA A 233 1.37 -25.70 2.30
N LYS A 234 2.64 -26.12 2.33
CA LYS A 234 3.56 -25.78 3.42
C LYS A 234 3.92 -24.30 3.47
N GLU A 235 4.13 -23.68 2.32
CA GLU A 235 4.45 -22.25 2.26
C GLU A 235 3.23 -21.37 2.58
N PHE A 236 2.04 -21.76 2.15
CA PHE A 236 0.83 -20.98 2.32
C PHE A 236 0.18 -21.14 3.70
N PHE A 237 0.09 -22.39 4.21
CA PHE A 237 -0.58 -22.70 5.49
C PHE A 237 0.39 -23.00 6.66
N GLY A 238 1.68 -23.13 6.37
CA GLY A 238 2.71 -23.37 7.38
C GLY A 238 3.42 -24.73 7.21
N PRO A 239 4.65 -24.86 7.76
CA PRO A 239 5.58 -25.97 7.48
C PRO A 239 5.08 -27.34 7.94
N ASP A 240 4.20 -27.41 8.94
CA ASP A 240 3.66 -28.65 9.50
C ASP A 240 2.43 -29.16 8.73
N THR A 241 2.00 -28.46 7.69
CA THR A 241 0.84 -28.83 6.88
C THR A 241 1.10 -30.12 6.13
N LYS A 242 0.23 -31.10 6.32
CA LYS A 242 0.22 -32.36 5.57
C LYS A 242 -0.84 -32.31 4.50
N VAL A 243 -0.56 -32.99 3.39
CA VAL A 243 -1.43 -33.04 2.21
C VAL A 243 -1.94 -34.46 2.00
N LYS A 244 -3.19 -34.59 1.64
CA LYS A 244 -3.83 -35.87 1.28
C LYS A 244 -4.52 -35.71 -0.06
N PHE A 245 -4.25 -36.62 -0.99
CA PHE A 245 -4.89 -36.69 -2.29
C PHE A 245 -6.04 -37.73 -2.24
N ARG A 246 -7.23 -37.30 -2.65
CA ARG A 246 -8.39 -38.17 -2.81
C ARG A 246 -8.70 -38.32 -4.29
N PRO A 247 -8.84 -39.54 -4.82
CA PRO A 247 -9.26 -39.75 -6.21
C PRO A 247 -10.57 -39.01 -6.51
N HIS A 248 -10.61 -38.34 -7.64
CA HIS A 248 -11.77 -37.65 -8.17
C HIS A 248 -11.81 -37.75 -9.68
N HIS A 249 -12.84 -37.23 -10.33
CA HIS A 249 -12.93 -37.17 -11.78
C HIS A 249 -13.15 -35.74 -12.26
N PHE A 250 -12.30 -35.31 -13.21
CA PHE A 250 -12.51 -34.11 -14.01
C PHE A 250 -12.32 -34.45 -15.49
N PRO A 251 -13.15 -33.92 -16.41
CA PRO A 251 -13.05 -34.27 -17.84
C PRO A 251 -11.71 -33.98 -18.50
N PHE A 252 -11.04 -32.92 -18.01
CA PHE A 252 -9.78 -32.38 -18.55
C PHE A 252 -8.52 -32.98 -17.90
N THR A 253 -8.64 -33.83 -16.89
CA THR A 253 -7.50 -34.48 -16.22
C THR A 253 -7.76 -35.99 -15.99
N GLU A 254 -6.70 -36.82 -16.13
CA GLU A 254 -6.71 -38.22 -15.82
C GLU A 254 -5.29 -38.75 -15.52
N PRO A 255 -4.99 -39.28 -14.31
CA PRO A 255 -5.86 -39.36 -13.15
C PRO A 255 -6.11 -37.97 -12.52
N SER A 256 -7.28 -37.83 -11.89
CA SER A 256 -7.68 -36.63 -11.18
C SER A 256 -7.73 -36.86 -9.67
N ALA A 257 -7.54 -35.80 -8.89
CA ALA A 257 -7.65 -35.86 -7.44
C ALA A 257 -8.12 -34.52 -6.88
N GLU A 258 -8.76 -34.58 -5.73
CA GLU A 258 -8.93 -33.44 -4.81
C GLU A 258 -7.84 -33.45 -3.73
N VAL A 259 -7.46 -32.28 -3.30
CA VAL A 259 -6.39 -32.12 -2.32
C VAL A 259 -6.95 -31.55 -1.03
N ASP A 260 -6.78 -32.32 0.04
CA ASP A 260 -7.07 -31.90 1.41
C ASP A 260 -5.75 -31.55 2.13
N VAL A 261 -5.80 -30.53 2.97
CA VAL A 261 -4.73 -30.20 3.93
C VAL A 261 -5.16 -30.49 5.36
N THR A 262 -4.20 -30.76 6.24
CA THR A 262 -4.51 -30.84 7.68
C THR A 262 -5.10 -29.54 8.14
N CYS A 263 -6.19 -29.62 8.91
CA CYS A 263 -6.83 -28.44 9.48
C CYS A 263 -5.84 -27.67 10.35
N PHE A 264 -5.43 -26.51 9.93
CA PHE A 264 -4.44 -25.68 10.62
C PHE A 264 -4.96 -25.18 11.98
N LYS A 265 -6.29 -25.02 12.14
CA LYS A 265 -6.90 -24.58 13.41
C LYS A 265 -6.80 -25.65 14.52
N CYS A 266 -6.96 -26.93 14.19
CA CYS A 266 -6.95 -28.02 15.19
C CYS A 266 -5.78 -28.98 15.04
N GLY A 267 -4.85 -28.74 14.09
CA GLY A 267 -3.71 -29.62 13.83
C GLY A 267 -4.10 -31.06 13.50
N GLY A 268 -5.24 -31.25 12.80
CA GLY A 268 -5.74 -32.56 12.43
C GLY A 268 -6.57 -33.29 13.48
N LYS A 269 -6.82 -32.71 14.66
CA LYS A 269 -7.58 -33.34 15.76
C LYS A 269 -9.10 -33.39 15.56
N GLY A 270 -9.61 -32.59 14.65
CA GLY A 270 -11.04 -32.39 14.41
C GLY A 270 -11.59 -31.19 15.18
N CYS A 271 -12.27 -30.27 14.49
CA CYS A 271 -12.93 -29.10 15.07
C CYS A 271 -14.16 -28.71 14.22
N ARG A 272 -14.86 -27.64 14.61
CA ARG A 272 -16.03 -27.15 13.88
C ARG A 272 -15.69 -26.75 12.43
N MET A 273 -14.54 -26.11 12.19
CA MET A 273 -14.08 -25.69 10.85
C MET A 273 -13.94 -26.88 9.90
N CYS A 274 -13.29 -27.95 10.33
CA CYS A 274 -13.11 -29.17 9.52
C CYS A 274 -14.24 -30.20 9.72
N LYS A 275 -15.34 -29.83 10.35
CA LYS A 275 -16.50 -30.69 10.64
C LYS A 275 -16.11 -32.03 11.30
N GLY A 276 -15.08 -31.99 12.18
CA GLY A 276 -14.59 -33.15 12.91
C GLY A 276 -13.61 -34.04 12.14
N SER A 277 -13.41 -33.83 10.83
CA SER A 277 -12.56 -34.69 9.98
C SER A 277 -11.05 -34.55 10.21
N GLY A 278 -10.61 -33.38 10.70
CA GLY A 278 -9.20 -33.01 10.78
C GLY A 278 -8.59 -32.58 9.45
N TRP A 279 -9.34 -32.60 8.34
CA TRP A 279 -8.91 -32.28 6.99
C TRP A 279 -9.81 -31.24 6.35
N ILE A 280 -9.25 -30.44 5.46
CA ILE A 280 -9.97 -29.39 4.72
C ILE A 280 -9.57 -29.49 3.24
N GLU A 281 -10.55 -29.64 2.37
CA GLU A 281 -10.37 -29.58 0.93
C GLU A 281 -10.05 -28.15 0.49
N ILE A 282 -9.02 -28.01 -0.37
CA ILE A 282 -8.53 -26.70 -0.84
C ILE A 282 -8.54 -26.54 -2.36
N LEU A 283 -8.36 -27.62 -3.11
CA LEU A 283 -8.23 -27.56 -4.57
C LEU A 283 -8.47 -28.89 -5.27
N GLY A 284 -8.78 -28.83 -6.58
CA GLY A 284 -8.76 -29.96 -7.50
C GLY A 284 -7.49 -29.96 -8.36
N CYS A 285 -7.04 -31.15 -8.76
CA CYS A 285 -5.84 -31.30 -9.59
C CYS A 285 -5.86 -32.60 -10.37
N GLY A 286 -4.91 -32.76 -11.30
CA GLY A 286 -4.70 -34.03 -12.03
C GLY A 286 -3.64 -33.91 -13.11
N MET A 287 -3.35 -35.06 -13.74
CA MET A 287 -2.55 -35.07 -14.98
C MET A 287 -3.41 -34.57 -16.13
N VAL A 288 -2.87 -33.71 -16.96
CA VAL A 288 -3.60 -33.24 -18.17
C VAL A 288 -4.02 -34.39 -19.04
N HIS A 289 -5.30 -34.44 -19.39
CA HIS A 289 -5.82 -35.50 -20.23
C HIS A 289 -5.13 -35.49 -21.61
N PRO A 290 -4.68 -36.65 -22.15
CA PRO A 290 -4.00 -36.71 -23.46
C PRO A 290 -4.76 -36.02 -24.59
N HIS A 291 -6.07 -36.16 -24.63
CA HIS A 291 -6.92 -35.52 -25.63
C HIS A 291 -6.90 -33.97 -25.53
N VAL A 292 -6.74 -33.40 -24.34
CA VAL A 292 -6.57 -31.92 -24.16
C VAL A 292 -5.26 -31.46 -24.77
N LEU A 293 -4.17 -32.24 -24.60
CA LEU A 293 -2.88 -31.94 -25.24
C LEU A 293 -3.00 -31.98 -26.77
N GLU A 294 -3.62 -33.05 -27.31
CA GLU A 294 -3.86 -33.22 -28.75
C GLU A 294 -4.66 -32.06 -29.34
N MET A 295 -5.77 -31.65 -28.70
CA MET A 295 -6.62 -30.56 -29.16
C MET A 295 -5.88 -29.20 -29.14
N CYS A 296 -4.84 -29.07 -28.31
CA CYS A 296 -3.98 -27.90 -28.26
C CYS A 296 -2.72 -28.03 -29.13
N GLY A 297 -2.60 -29.10 -29.93
CA GLY A 297 -1.48 -29.32 -30.87
C GLY A 297 -0.19 -29.83 -30.22
N ILE A 298 -0.28 -30.43 -29.02
CA ILE A 298 0.85 -31.01 -28.29
C ILE A 298 0.77 -32.52 -28.36
N ASP A 299 1.87 -33.16 -28.75
CA ASP A 299 1.96 -34.65 -28.88
C ASP A 299 2.01 -35.31 -27.48
N PRO A 300 0.97 -36.05 -27.05
CA PRO A 300 0.90 -36.67 -25.74
C PRO A 300 1.85 -37.88 -25.59
N GLU A 301 2.38 -38.46 -26.68
CA GLU A 301 3.40 -39.50 -26.62
C GLU A 301 4.78 -38.95 -26.22
N VAL A 302 5.00 -37.62 -26.40
CA VAL A 302 6.27 -36.96 -26.11
C VAL A 302 6.18 -36.14 -24.85
N TYR A 303 5.05 -35.49 -24.61
CA TYR A 303 4.84 -34.55 -23.51
C TYR A 303 3.72 -35.04 -22.59
N SER A 304 3.90 -34.76 -21.32
CA SER A 304 2.90 -34.94 -20.29
C SER A 304 2.79 -33.68 -19.45
N GLY A 305 1.74 -33.53 -18.67
CA GLY A 305 1.55 -32.35 -17.85
C GLY A 305 0.63 -32.61 -16.68
N PHE A 306 0.59 -31.68 -15.77
CA PHE A 306 -0.41 -31.61 -14.71
C PHE A 306 -1.04 -30.22 -14.62
N ALA A 307 -2.27 -30.20 -14.10
CA ALA A 307 -2.98 -28.98 -13.80
C ALA A 307 -3.61 -29.03 -12.39
N PHE A 308 -3.85 -27.86 -11.82
CA PHE A 308 -4.56 -27.69 -10.54
C PHE A 308 -5.35 -26.39 -10.54
N GLY A 309 -6.41 -26.32 -9.72
CA GLY A 309 -7.27 -25.13 -9.62
C GLY A 309 -7.61 -24.79 -8.19
N ILE A 310 -7.19 -23.61 -7.73
CA ILE A 310 -7.39 -23.07 -6.38
C ILE A 310 -8.50 -22.02 -6.43
N GLY A 311 -9.56 -22.20 -5.62
CA GLY A 311 -10.51 -21.11 -5.34
C GLY A 311 -9.89 -20.10 -4.38
N LEU A 312 -9.66 -18.87 -4.84
CA LEU A 312 -8.93 -17.87 -4.07
C LEU A 312 -9.67 -17.49 -2.78
N GLU A 313 -10.99 -17.26 -2.87
CA GLU A 313 -11.82 -16.98 -1.70
C GLU A 313 -11.75 -18.12 -0.69
N ARG A 314 -11.78 -19.38 -1.18
CA ARG A 314 -11.72 -20.55 -0.31
C ARG A 314 -10.49 -20.55 0.57
N VAL A 315 -9.30 -20.32 -0.02
CA VAL A 315 -8.06 -20.29 0.74
C VAL A 315 -7.93 -19.04 1.59
N ALA A 316 -8.47 -17.88 1.14
CA ALA A 316 -8.52 -16.66 1.92
C ALA A 316 -9.43 -16.81 3.16
N LEU A 317 -10.66 -17.32 2.99
CA LEU A 317 -11.59 -17.59 4.10
C LEU A 317 -10.95 -18.51 5.14
N LEU A 318 -10.28 -19.57 4.68
CA LEU A 318 -9.60 -20.50 5.57
C LEU A 318 -8.44 -19.86 6.31
N LYS A 319 -7.57 -19.14 5.62
CA LYS A 319 -6.36 -18.53 6.19
C LYS A 319 -6.66 -17.44 7.20
N TYR A 320 -7.66 -16.62 6.91
CA TYR A 320 -8.03 -15.48 7.75
C TYR A 320 -9.20 -15.77 8.71
N GLU A 321 -9.64 -17.04 8.79
CA GLU A 321 -10.77 -17.48 9.61
C GLU A 321 -12.05 -16.66 9.38
N ILE A 322 -12.35 -16.35 8.11
CA ILE A 322 -13.57 -15.65 7.70
C ILE A 322 -14.67 -16.69 7.52
N ASP A 323 -15.77 -16.55 8.27
CA ASP A 323 -16.83 -17.54 8.30
C ASP A 323 -17.85 -17.41 7.15
N ASP A 324 -17.88 -16.29 6.45
CA ASP A 324 -18.89 -15.97 5.44
C ASP A 324 -18.27 -15.26 4.23
N MET A 325 -18.41 -15.84 3.05
CA MET A 325 -17.86 -15.29 1.79
C MET A 325 -18.46 -13.91 1.44
N ARG A 326 -19.70 -13.63 1.82
CA ARG A 326 -20.37 -12.36 1.52
C ARG A 326 -19.63 -11.16 2.09
N LEU A 327 -18.93 -11.33 3.23
CA LEU A 327 -18.09 -10.28 3.84
C LEU A 327 -16.99 -9.76 2.90
N LEU A 328 -16.51 -10.61 1.99
CA LEU A 328 -15.51 -10.20 0.99
C LEU A 328 -16.08 -9.25 -0.07
N TYR A 329 -17.41 -9.20 -0.24
CA TYR A 329 -18.06 -8.45 -1.33
C TYR A 329 -18.96 -7.31 -0.83
N GLU A 330 -19.31 -7.27 0.47
CA GLU A 330 -20.19 -6.24 1.06
C GLU A 330 -19.51 -4.87 1.21
N ASN A 331 -18.20 -4.77 1.03
CA ASN A 331 -17.41 -3.54 1.16
C ASN A 331 -17.57 -2.84 2.52
N ASP A 332 -17.76 -3.61 3.61
CA ASP A 332 -17.82 -3.06 4.97
C ASP A 332 -16.42 -2.63 5.43
N LYS A 333 -16.26 -1.34 5.67
CA LYS A 333 -14.98 -0.77 6.13
C LYS A 333 -14.49 -1.34 7.46
N ARG A 334 -15.40 -1.74 8.35
CA ARG A 334 -15.05 -2.35 9.65
C ARG A 334 -14.43 -3.73 9.45
N PHE A 335 -14.92 -4.48 8.47
CA PHE A 335 -14.35 -5.76 8.07
C PHE A 335 -12.99 -5.55 7.38
N LEU A 336 -12.94 -4.72 6.33
CA LEU A 336 -11.73 -4.51 5.53
C LEU A 336 -10.58 -3.88 6.33
N SER A 337 -10.86 -3.12 7.39
CA SER A 337 -9.82 -2.52 8.24
C SER A 337 -9.11 -3.50 9.18
N GLN A 338 -9.49 -4.78 9.17
CA GLN A 338 -8.86 -5.84 9.97
C GLN A 338 -7.65 -6.48 9.27
N PHE A 339 -7.43 -6.17 7.98
CA PHE A 339 -6.39 -6.76 7.12
C PHE A 339 -5.31 -5.77 6.71
#